data_550b3bba36d4e70e888510872269caec
#
_entry.id   550b3bba36d4e70e888510872269caec
#
_cell.length_a   1.000
_cell.length_b   1.000
_cell.length_c   1.000
_cell.angle_alpha   90.00
_cell.angle_beta   90.00
_cell.angle_gamma   90.00
#
_symmetry.space_group_name_H-M   'P 1'
#
loop_
_entity.id
_entity.type
_entity.pdbx_description
1 polymer ?
#
loop_
_entity_poly.entity_id
_entity_poly.type
_entity_poly.pdbx_seq_one_letter_code
_entity_poly.pdbx_strand_id
1 'polypeptide(L)'
;MKKWFMLTLVGKDRPGIVAQITRALYEGECNLGEASMVRLGGNFTVMLMVQFVGNEQALDDLIGPICRSFDLRHHVDAIEGELLHHMEPDVRITVYGADRSGIIAEATGALAEKGFNILNLESDVGGTAENPIYVMTIEGVA
;
A
#
# COMPACT_ATOMS: atom_id res chain seq x y z
N MET A 1 -2.78 22.63 15.15
CA MET A 1 -3.23 22.54 13.75
C MET A 1 -3.17 21.09 13.28
N LYS A 2 -4.24 20.61 12.71
CA LYS A 2 -4.29 19.24 12.18
C LYS A 2 -3.51 19.14 10.88
N LYS A 3 -2.64 18.13 10.81
CA LYS A 3 -1.86 17.84 9.61
C LYS A 3 -2.11 16.42 9.18
N TRP A 4 -1.87 16.15 7.91
CA TRP A 4 -1.99 14.81 7.36
C TRP A 4 -0.66 14.08 7.35
N PHE A 5 -0.73 12.81 7.67
CA PHE A 5 0.42 11.91 7.67
C PHE A 5 0.08 10.64 6.92
N MET A 6 1.08 10.04 6.28
CA MET A 6 0.95 8.69 5.74
C MET A 6 1.56 7.73 6.74
N LEU A 7 0.75 6.80 7.20
CA LEU A 7 1.19 5.74 8.10
C LEU A 7 1.33 4.45 7.30
N THR A 8 2.50 3.83 7.35
CA THR A 8 2.76 2.57 6.66
C THR A 8 3.15 1.52 7.68
N LEU A 9 2.46 0.38 7.65
CA LEU A 9 2.71 -0.75 8.54
C LEU A 9 3.00 -1.99 7.72
N VAL A 10 4.03 -2.74 8.08
CA VAL A 10 4.42 -3.96 7.37
C VAL A 10 4.77 -5.04 8.39
N GLY A 11 4.28 -6.24 8.19
CA GLY A 11 4.63 -7.37 9.02
C GLY A 11 3.85 -8.61 8.71
N LYS A 12 3.95 -9.59 9.59
CA LYS A 12 3.19 -10.83 9.47
C LYS A 12 1.73 -10.58 9.80
N ASP A 13 0.87 -11.23 9.05
CA ASP A 13 -0.56 -11.09 9.27
C ASP A 13 -0.99 -11.81 10.55
N ARG A 14 -1.65 -11.07 11.43
CA ARG A 14 -2.20 -11.59 12.69
C ARG A 14 -3.58 -10.97 12.92
N PRO A 15 -4.50 -11.73 13.52
CA PRO A 15 -5.81 -11.16 13.87
C PRO A 15 -5.68 -9.96 14.82
N GLY A 16 -6.49 -8.95 14.62
CA GLY A 16 -6.59 -7.83 15.53
C GLY A 16 -5.63 -6.67 15.30
N ILE A 17 -4.70 -6.76 14.36
CA ILE A 17 -3.75 -5.69 14.09
C ILE A 17 -4.46 -4.40 13.68
N VAL A 18 -5.30 -4.48 12.65
CA VAL A 18 -6.01 -3.31 12.15
C VAL A 18 -6.93 -2.73 13.23
N ALA A 19 -7.61 -3.61 13.97
CA ALA A 19 -8.51 -3.17 15.03
C ALA A 19 -7.77 -2.40 16.12
N GLN A 20 -6.61 -2.86 16.55
CA GLN A 20 -5.85 -2.19 17.59
C GLN A 20 -5.21 -0.89 17.11
N ILE A 21 -4.70 -0.87 15.89
CA ILE A 21 -4.12 0.35 15.32
C ILE A 21 -5.20 1.43 15.17
N THR A 22 -6.34 1.08 14.60
CA THR A 22 -7.42 2.05 14.41
C THR A 22 -7.99 2.52 15.73
N ARG A 23 -8.05 1.64 16.74
CA ARG A 23 -8.48 2.03 18.08
C ARG A 23 -7.53 3.05 18.70
N ALA A 24 -6.23 2.82 18.61
CA ALA A 24 -5.22 3.74 19.14
C ALA A 24 -5.32 5.12 18.45
N LEU A 25 -5.50 5.12 17.13
CA LEU A 25 -5.66 6.36 16.38
C LEU A 25 -6.93 7.09 16.80
N TYR A 26 -8.03 6.37 17.00
CA TYR A 26 -9.28 6.95 17.47
C TYR A 26 -9.12 7.58 18.86
N GLU A 27 -8.49 6.86 19.79
CA GLU A 27 -8.25 7.36 21.14
C GLU A 27 -7.27 8.55 21.15
N GLY A 28 -6.38 8.62 20.18
CA GLY A 28 -5.48 9.75 19.98
C GLY A 28 -6.13 10.93 19.23
N GLU A 29 -7.43 10.88 19.02
CA GLU A 29 -8.20 11.93 18.36
C GLU A 29 -7.77 12.19 16.91
N CYS A 30 -7.35 11.11 16.24
CA CYS A 30 -7.00 11.17 14.83
C CYS A 30 -8.23 10.98 13.95
N ASN A 31 -8.23 11.65 12.82
CA ASN A 31 -9.20 11.37 11.76
C ASN A 31 -8.53 10.48 10.74
N LEU A 32 -9.24 9.50 10.22
CA LEU A 32 -8.73 8.59 9.22
C LEU A 32 -9.21 9.00 7.84
N GLY A 33 -8.31 8.98 6.90
CA GLY A 33 -8.62 9.22 5.51
C GLY A 33 -8.61 7.93 4.71
N GLU A 34 -8.09 8.00 3.50
CA GLU A 34 -7.97 6.85 2.63
C GLU A 34 -7.05 5.80 3.23
N ALA A 35 -7.41 4.53 3.05
CA ALA A 35 -6.61 3.41 3.53
C ALA A 35 -6.57 2.30 2.49
N SER A 36 -5.46 1.58 2.45
CA SER A 36 -5.31 0.41 1.59
C SER A 36 -4.54 -0.66 2.35
N MET A 37 -4.97 -1.90 2.23
CA MET A 37 -4.32 -3.04 2.84
C MET A 37 -4.12 -4.13 1.81
N VAL A 38 -2.92 -4.69 1.78
CA VAL A 38 -2.57 -5.78 0.87
C VAL A 38 -1.95 -6.91 1.67
N ARG A 39 -2.38 -8.13 1.38
CA ARG A 39 -1.82 -9.35 1.98
C ARG A 39 -1.10 -10.13 0.89
N LEU A 40 0.12 -10.54 1.17
CA LEU A 40 0.93 -11.25 0.20
C LEU A 40 1.90 -12.19 0.93
N GLY A 41 1.84 -13.48 0.62
CA GLY A 41 2.76 -14.45 1.18
C GLY A 41 2.76 -14.57 2.71
N GLY A 42 1.61 -14.39 3.36
CA GLY A 42 1.51 -14.43 4.81
C GLY A 42 1.93 -13.14 5.51
N ASN A 43 2.34 -12.15 4.74
CA ASN A 43 2.64 -10.82 5.23
C ASN A 43 1.53 -9.86 4.82
N PHE A 44 1.52 -8.69 5.43
CA PHE A 44 0.59 -7.66 5.03
C PHE A 44 1.24 -6.29 5.08
N THR A 45 0.67 -5.36 4.34
CA THR A 45 1.04 -3.96 4.35
C THR A 45 -0.23 -3.12 4.42
N VAL A 46 -0.23 -2.15 5.31
CA VAL A 46 -1.32 -1.17 5.41
C VAL A 46 -0.74 0.21 5.16
N MET A 47 -1.38 0.96 4.29
CA MET A 47 -1.10 2.38 4.11
C MET A 47 -2.36 3.13 4.51
N LEU A 48 -2.21 4.09 5.41
CA LEU A 48 -3.35 4.77 6.02
C LEU A 48 -3.07 6.27 6.12
N MET A 49 -3.97 7.07 5.58
CA MET A 49 -3.90 8.52 5.75
C MET A 49 -4.51 8.91 7.09
N VAL A 50 -3.75 9.64 7.88
CA VAL A 50 -4.14 10.03 9.23
C VAL A 50 -4.01 11.53 9.41
N GLN A 51 -5.06 12.16 9.91
CA GLN A 51 -5.03 13.57 10.29
C GLN A 51 -4.88 13.68 11.80
N PHE A 52 -3.87 14.40 12.24
CA PHE A 52 -3.45 14.42 13.64
C PHE A 52 -2.94 15.80 14.05
N VAL A 53 -3.20 16.19 15.28
CA VAL A 53 -2.63 17.40 15.87
C VAL A 53 -1.35 17.01 16.60
N GLY A 54 -0.21 17.31 16.00
CA GLY A 54 1.10 16.97 16.53
C GLY A 54 2.10 16.77 15.40
N ASN A 55 3.30 16.36 15.76
CA ASN A 55 4.35 16.08 14.78
C ASN A 55 4.47 14.57 14.52
N GLU A 56 5.38 14.21 13.63
CA GLU A 56 5.63 12.81 13.27
C GLU A 56 6.00 11.97 14.48
N GLN A 57 6.84 12.51 15.37
CA GLN A 57 7.27 11.77 16.55
C GLN A 57 6.11 11.49 17.50
N ALA A 58 5.20 12.45 17.68
CA ALA A 58 4.04 12.25 18.54
C ALA A 58 3.11 11.17 18.00
N LEU A 59 2.93 11.12 16.69
CA LEU A 59 2.13 10.07 16.06
C LEU A 59 2.84 8.71 16.17
N ASP A 60 4.14 8.69 15.97
CA ASP A 60 4.96 7.49 16.13
C ASP A 60 4.86 6.96 17.56
N ASP A 61 4.91 7.83 18.55
CA ASP A 61 4.78 7.44 19.96
C ASP A 61 3.40 6.85 20.28
N LEU A 62 2.39 7.30 19.57
CA LEU A 62 1.02 6.82 19.76
C LEU A 62 0.86 5.38 19.27
N ILE A 63 1.40 5.04 18.12
CA ILE A 63 1.22 3.72 17.51
C ILE A 63 2.36 2.75 17.78
N GLY A 64 3.52 3.28 18.17
CA GLY A 64 4.73 2.48 18.38
C GLY A 64 4.57 1.29 19.30
N PRO A 65 3.95 1.45 20.49
CA PRO A 65 3.75 0.31 21.40
C PRO A 65 2.95 -0.82 20.77
N ILE A 66 1.93 -0.51 19.99
CA ILE A 66 1.11 -1.52 19.32
C ILE A 66 1.92 -2.20 18.22
N CYS A 67 2.66 -1.43 17.44
CA CYS A 67 3.51 -1.99 16.40
C CYS A 67 4.55 -2.94 16.98
N ARG A 68 5.16 -2.59 18.12
CA ARG A 68 6.12 -3.46 18.79
C ARG A 68 5.46 -4.74 19.31
N SER A 69 4.25 -4.65 19.84
CA SER A 69 3.55 -5.82 20.36
C SER A 69 3.21 -6.84 19.29
N PHE A 70 3.01 -6.39 18.05
CA PHE A 70 2.76 -7.28 16.90
C PHE A 70 4.00 -7.52 16.04
N ASP A 71 5.15 -7.00 16.46
CA ASP A 71 6.39 -7.10 15.69
C ASP A 71 6.26 -6.53 14.28
N LEU A 72 5.62 -5.37 14.19
CA LEU A 72 5.43 -4.67 12.93
C LEU A 72 6.49 -3.60 12.74
N ARG A 73 6.93 -3.45 11.51
CA ARG A 73 7.68 -2.28 11.10
C ARG A 73 6.68 -1.20 10.72
N HIS A 74 6.99 0.03 11.07
CA HIS A 74 6.10 1.14 10.77
C HIS A 74 6.90 2.36 10.36
N HIS A 75 6.25 3.22 9.59
CA HIS A 75 6.84 4.45 9.12
C HIS A 75 5.77 5.54 9.09
N VAL A 76 6.15 6.75 9.52
CA VAL A 76 5.26 7.90 9.55
C VAL A 76 5.87 8.99 8.69
N ASP A 77 5.15 9.40 7.65
CA ASP A 77 5.57 10.49 6.76
C ASP A 77 4.61 11.66 6.88
N ALA A 78 5.14 12.85 7.05
CA ALA A 78 4.33 14.05 6.96
C ALA A 78 3.97 14.30 5.49
N ILE A 79 2.70 14.59 5.25
CA ILE A 79 2.22 14.93 3.91
C ILE A 79 2.13 16.45 3.83
N GLU A 80 2.88 17.03 2.91
CA GLU A 80 2.85 18.47 2.69
C GLU A 80 1.85 18.80 1.59
N GLY A 81 1.18 19.94 1.75
CA GLY A 81 0.19 20.42 0.80
C GLY A 81 -1.18 19.79 1.01
N GLU A 82 -2.01 19.91 0.00
CA GLU A 82 -3.35 19.37 0.04
C GLU A 82 -3.34 17.88 -0.28
N LEU A 83 -4.30 17.15 0.29
CA LEU A 83 -4.52 15.78 -0.10
C LEU A 83 -4.85 15.72 -1.58
N LEU A 84 -4.09 14.94 -2.31
CA LEU A 84 -4.35 14.73 -3.72
C LEU A 84 -5.66 13.99 -3.90
N HIS A 85 -6.36 14.33 -4.96
CA HIS A 85 -7.55 13.61 -5.33
C HIS A 85 -7.19 12.16 -5.65
N HIS A 86 -8.08 11.25 -5.26
CA HIS A 86 -7.96 9.87 -5.66
C HIS A 86 -7.99 9.78 -7.18
N MET A 87 -6.91 9.26 -7.77
CA MET A 87 -6.87 9.06 -9.22
C MET A 87 -7.49 7.70 -9.53
N GLU A 88 -8.50 7.73 -10.38
CA GLU A 88 -9.09 6.49 -10.86
C GLU A 88 -8.40 6.05 -12.14
N PRO A 89 -8.09 4.77 -12.29
CA PRO A 89 -7.52 4.27 -13.53
C PRO A 89 -8.54 4.34 -14.66
N ASP A 90 -8.08 4.71 -15.84
CA ASP A 90 -8.89 4.72 -17.05
C ASP A 90 -8.54 3.56 -17.99
N VAL A 91 -7.46 2.85 -17.69
CA VAL A 91 -6.98 1.72 -18.49
C VAL A 91 -6.60 0.56 -17.60
N ARG A 92 -7.02 -0.64 -18.01
CA ARG A 92 -6.62 -1.90 -17.37
C ARG A 92 -5.96 -2.77 -18.42
N ILE A 93 -4.74 -3.24 -18.12
CA ILE A 93 -3.96 -4.07 -19.02
C ILE A 93 -3.68 -5.40 -18.34
N THR A 94 -3.95 -6.50 -19.01
CA THR A 94 -3.61 -7.82 -18.50
C THR A 94 -2.57 -8.45 -19.42
N VAL A 95 -1.49 -8.94 -18.84
CA VAL A 95 -0.37 -9.54 -19.58
C VAL A 95 -0.19 -10.98 -19.11
N TYR A 96 -0.08 -11.90 -20.05
CA TYR A 96 0.16 -13.32 -19.77
C TYR A 96 1.50 -13.75 -20.35
N GLY A 97 2.18 -14.65 -19.69
CA GLY A 97 3.41 -15.21 -20.23
C GLY A 97 4.09 -16.22 -19.32
N ALA A 98 5.16 -16.82 -19.83
CA ALA A 98 5.93 -17.83 -19.12
C ALA A 98 7.14 -17.26 -18.37
N ASP A 99 7.62 -16.08 -18.74
CA ASP A 99 8.74 -15.42 -18.08
C ASP A 99 8.28 -14.19 -17.34
N ARG A 100 8.21 -14.32 -16.03
CA ARG A 100 7.70 -13.26 -15.16
C ARG A 100 8.58 -12.00 -15.17
N SER A 101 9.89 -12.18 -15.02
CA SER A 101 10.83 -11.04 -14.93
C SER A 101 10.85 -10.23 -16.20
N GLY A 102 10.98 -10.91 -17.34
CA GLY A 102 11.03 -10.25 -18.63
C GLY A 102 9.72 -9.56 -18.99
N ILE A 103 8.59 -10.22 -18.71
CA ILE A 103 7.26 -9.67 -19.00
C ILE A 103 7.03 -8.38 -18.22
N ILE A 104 7.34 -8.38 -16.93
CA ILE A 104 7.13 -7.20 -16.08
C ILE A 104 8.00 -6.05 -16.57
N ALA A 105 9.29 -6.31 -16.80
CA ALA A 105 10.22 -5.28 -17.24
C ALA A 105 9.82 -4.69 -18.59
N GLU A 106 9.49 -5.54 -19.56
CA GLU A 106 9.11 -5.07 -20.89
C GLU A 106 7.79 -4.30 -20.90
N ALA A 107 6.78 -4.83 -20.22
CA ALA A 107 5.48 -4.20 -20.20
C ALA A 107 5.52 -2.85 -19.48
N THR A 108 6.13 -2.79 -18.32
CA THR A 108 6.20 -1.54 -17.54
C THR A 108 7.10 -0.52 -18.23
N GLY A 109 8.19 -0.95 -18.85
CA GLY A 109 9.06 -0.07 -19.60
C GLY A 109 8.38 0.53 -20.82
N ALA A 110 7.64 -0.27 -21.57
CA ALA A 110 6.89 0.20 -22.71
C ALA A 110 5.81 1.22 -22.32
N LEU A 111 5.13 0.96 -21.22
CA LEU A 111 4.10 1.88 -20.72
C LEU A 111 4.71 3.20 -20.25
N ALA A 112 5.84 3.14 -19.58
CA ALA A 112 6.54 4.34 -19.11
C ALA A 112 6.98 5.22 -20.28
N GLU A 113 7.48 4.64 -21.36
CA GLU A 113 7.86 5.38 -22.56
C GLU A 113 6.71 6.13 -23.20
N LYS A 114 5.49 5.63 -23.03
CA LYS A 114 4.28 6.26 -23.56
C LYS A 114 3.64 7.24 -22.57
N GLY A 115 4.27 7.49 -21.44
CA GLY A 115 3.76 8.40 -20.43
C GLY A 115 2.62 7.84 -19.59
N PHE A 116 2.44 6.52 -19.59
CA PHE A 116 1.41 5.86 -18.80
C PHE A 116 1.80 5.85 -17.32
N ASN A 117 0.90 6.28 -16.45
CA ASN A 117 1.13 6.27 -15.01
C ASN A 117 0.45 5.05 -14.40
N ILE A 118 1.25 4.16 -13.82
CA ILE A 118 0.75 2.94 -13.16
C ILE A 118 0.26 3.32 -11.77
N LEU A 119 -1.02 3.04 -11.49
CA LEU A 119 -1.61 3.26 -10.18
C LEU A 119 -1.69 1.98 -9.37
N ASN A 120 -1.83 0.84 -10.03
CA ASN A 120 -1.87 -0.45 -9.36
C ASN A 120 -1.29 -1.52 -10.26
N LEU A 121 -0.52 -2.43 -9.69
CA LEU A 121 0.04 -3.57 -10.39
C LEU A 121 -0.06 -4.79 -9.50
N GLU A 122 -0.65 -5.86 -10.02
CA GLU A 122 -0.73 -7.14 -9.35
C GLU A 122 -0.19 -8.22 -10.27
N SER A 123 0.59 -9.13 -9.74
CA SER A 123 1.15 -10.23 -10.47
C SER A 123 0.86 -11.54 -9.74
N ASP A 124 0.39 -12.52 -10.45
CA ASP A 124 0.03 -13.82 -9.89
C ASP A 124 0.57 -14.95 -10.75
N VAL A 125 0.63 -16.14 -10.17
CA VAL A 125 1.12 -17.33 -10.86
C VAL A 125 -0.02 -18.33 -10.96
N GLY A 126 -0.44 -18.62 -12.17
CA GLY A 126 -1.44 -19.65 -12.46
C GLY A 126 -0.80 -20.88 -13.10
N GLY A 127 -1.62 -21.72 -13.66
CA GLY A 127 -1.17 -22.93 -14.34
C GLY A 127 -0.72 -24.02 -13.38
N THR A 128 0.24 -24.83 -13.81
CA THR A 128 0.80 -25.92 -13.02
C THR A 128 2.24 -25.63 -12.62
N ALA A 129 2.78 -26.40 -11.67
CA ALA A 129 4.17 -26.24 -11.24
C ALA A 129 5.15 -26.53 -12.41
N GLU A 130 4.77 -27.41 -13.33
CA GLU A 130 5.60 -27.75 -14.49
C GLU A 130 5.47 -26.72 -15.60
N ASN A 131 4.29 -26.10 -15.74
CA ASN A 131 4.00 -25.09 -16.75
C ASN A 131 3.35 -23.88 -16.09
N PRO A 132 4.11 -23.07 -15.37
CA PRO A 132 3.55 -21.88 -14.72
C PRO A 132 3.17 -20.84 -15.76
N ILE A 133 2.03 -20.20 -15.53
CA ILE A 133 1.57 -19.05 -16.31
C ILE A 133 1.56 -17.85 -15.40
N TYR A 134 2.31 -16.83 -15.78
CA TYR A 134 2.35 -15.58 -15.02
C TYR A 134 1.32 -14.61 -15.60
N VAL A 135 0.51 -14.05 -14.71
CA VAL A 135 -0.52 -13.09 -15.08
C VAL A 135 -0.24 -11.81 -14.34
N MET A 136 -0.14 -10.72 -15.07
CA MET A 136 0.06 -9.39 -14.48
C MET A 136 -1.09 -8.49 -14.91
N THR A 137 -1.70 -7.84 -13.93
CA THR A 137 -2.76 -6.86 -14.18
C THR A 137 -2.24 -5.50 -13.78
N ILE A 138 -2.30 -4.55 -14.71
CA ILE A 138 -1.85 -3.18 -14.50
C ILE A 138 -3.04 -2.26 -14.68
N GLU A 139 -3.25 -1.39 -13.74
CA GLU A 139 -4.27 -0.34 -13.84
C GLU A 139 -3.60 1.01 -13.71
N GLY A 140 -3.98 1.95 -14.54
CA GLY A 140 -3.36 3.25 -14.50
C GLY A 140 -4.06 4.26 -15.40
N VAL A 141 -3.38 5.37 -15.62
CA VAL A 141 -3.90 6.50 -16.37
C VAL A 141 -3.03 6.71 -17.62
N ALA A 142 -3.70 6.73 -18.76
CA ALA A 142 -3.06 6.95 -20.04
C ALA A 142 -2.63 8.42 -20.22
#